data_ccd06b631dcf86fc4e24ca4ceff2a022
#
_entry.id   ccd06b631dcf86fc4e24ca4ceff2a022
#
_cell.length_a   1.000
_cell.length_b   1.000
_cell.length_c   1.000
_cell.angle_alpha   90.00
_cell.angle_beta   90.00
_cell.angle_gamma   90.00
#
_symmetry.space_group_name_H-M   'P 1'
#
loop_
_entity.id
_entity.type
_entity.pdbx_description
1 polymer ?
#
loop_
_entity_poly.entity_id
_entity_poly.type
_entity_poly.pdbx_seq_one_letter_code
_entity_poly.pdbx_strand_id
1 'polypeptide(L)'
;MQNMPIEEIDIQLAENQQIEEDINESHPTSEEKRDLLKRTKIVKQTWSIQEIYQKIRSGRLVLSPDYQRNEIWPNDKKTAFIESLYMGIIIPPIYVVEIPGADLLSDSIYEVVDGKQRLTTIEKFLAKGFALSKKSLEYYKDWFGGKTYYDIQEQYPVETLEMLSSVLDIYVITANSPEFTKYDIFSRLNKGAEKLKVNEIRKAIYRSPLLEWIDEYVKSYTDTGDEARKQKYKRVFSPNDIKRYEDYGRFYTSIAFKLRSDIETGVVIGYNSRPRDMINNVLQEIQNNKLSLSKENIIAVLDFTMSVLEQYRDTEGIDYIINSCVPYIDTNLARIYEKLPDIISDRTIKDTFEKSPATTSSVNNRLLRVKEILAE
;
A
#
# COMPACT_ATOMS: atom_id res chain seq x y z
N MET A 1 -4.96 26.00 38.05
CA MET A 1 -4.12 24.83 37.77
C MET A 1 -4.10 23.99 39.06
N GLN A 2 -4.91 22.96 39.13
CA GLN A 2 -4.83 21.96 40.21
C GLN A 2 -3.71 21.01 39.82
N ASN A 3 -2.68 20.93 40.69
CA ASN A 3 -1.61 19.96 40.55
C ASN A 3 -2.23 18.55 40.69
N MET A 4 -2.29 17.79 39.60
CA MET A 4 -2.54 16.35 39.69
C MET A 4 -1.40 15.68 40.49
N PRO A 5 -1.67 14.69 41.34
CA PRO A 5 -0.64 13.92 41.99
C PRO A 5 0.29 13.25 40.96
N ILE A 6 1.57 13.20 41.29
CA ILE A 6 2.61 12.62 40.38
C ILE A 6 2.27 11.16 40.02
N GLU A 7 1.67 10.39 40.94
CA GLU A 7 1.23 9.01 40.69
C GLU A 7 0.11 8.91 39.62
N GLU A 8 -0.81 9.87 39.55
CA GLU A 8 -1.84 9.88 38.49
C GLU A 8 -1.26 10.25 37.10
N ILE A 9 -0.21 11.08 37.08
CA ILE A 9 0.51 11.43 35.86
C ILE A 9 1.30 10.24 35.32
N ASP A 10 1.96 9.48 36.22
CA ASP A 10 2.73 8.29 35.87
C ASP A 10 1.83 7.16 35.35
N ILE A 11 0.65 6.96 35.99
CA ILE A 11 -0.35 5.99 35.51
C ILE A 11 -0.91 6.37 34.16
N GLN A 12 -1.24 7.66 33.93
CA GLN A 12 -1.72 8.14 32.62
C GLN A 12 -0.64 8.08 31.54
N LEU A 13 0.62 8.32 31.88
CA LEU A 13 1.74 8.16 30.94
C LEU A 13 1.97 6.69 30.59
N ALA A 14 1.87 5.78 31.56
CA ALA A 14 1.97 4.34 31.33
C ALA A 14 0.79 3.80 30.51
N GLU A 15 -0.45 4.25 30.78
CA GLU A 15 -1.63 3.91 29.98
C GLU A 15 -1.53 4.47 28.55
N ASN A 16 -1.05 5.69 28.37
CA ASN A 16 -0.84 6.28 27.05
C ASN A 16 0.28 5.59 26.25
N GLN A 17 1.38 5.19 26.91
CA GLN A 17 2.44 4.39 26.27
C GLN A 17 1.93 3.00 25.89
N GLN A 18 1.12 2.37 26.74
CA GLN A 18 0.51 1.07 26.45
C GLN A 18 -0.52 1.16 25.32
N ILE A 19 -1.29 2.26 25.26
CA ILE A 19 -2.22 2.54 24.15
C ILE A 19 -1.46 2.88 22.85
N GLU A 20 -0.35 3.61 22.93
CA GLU A 20 0.52 3.86 21.77
C GLU A 20 1.24 2.59 21.29
N GLU A 21 1.67 1.73 22.19
CA GLU A 21 2.19 0.40 21.89
C GLU A 21 1.09 -0.50 21.31
N ASP A 22 -0.12 -0.51 21.86
CA ASP A 22 -1.29 -1.23 21.34
C ASP A 22 -1.79 -0.66 19.98
N ILE A 23 -1.68 0.65 19.76
CA ILE A 23 -1.98 1.28 18.48
C ILE A 23 -0.90 0.92 17.43
N ASN A 24 0.37 0.79 17.85
CA ASN A 24 1.45 0.33 16.99
C ASN A 24 1.49 -1.21 16.85
N GLU A 25 0.95 -1.97 17.81
CA GLU A 25 0.89 -3.42 17.82
C GLU A 25 -0.51 -3.97 17.55
N SER A 26 -1.13 -3.61 16.45
CA SER A 26 -2.23 -4.40 15.92
C SER A 26 -1.71 -5.67 15.24
N HIS A 27 -0.97 -6.44 16.00
CA HIS A 27 -0.55 -7.77 15.60
C HIS A 27 -1.39 -8.79 16.39
N PRO A 28 -1.84 -9.87 15.73
CA PRO A 28 -2.36 -11.03 16.46
C PRO A 28 -1.36 -11.40 17.55
N THR A 29 -1.84 -11.91 18.66
CA THR A 29 -0.99 -12.36 19.76
C THR A 29 0.14 -13.25 19.24
N SER A 30 1.22 -13.40 20.00
CA SER A 30 2.34 -14.26 19.58
C SER A 30 1.89 -15.70 19.29
N GLU A 31 0.82 -16.14 19.93
CA GLU A 31 0.23 -17.46 19.73
C GLU A 31 -0.61 -17.52 18.45
N GLU A 32 -1.47 -16.55 18.22
CA GLU A 32 -2.22 -16.41 16.97
C GLU A 32 -1.29 -16.24 15.75
N LYS A 33 -0.21 -15.46 15.89
CA LYS A 33 0.83 -15.34 14.86
C LYS A 33 1.47 -16.69 14.52
N ARG A 34 1.77 -17.50 15.54
CA ARG A 34 2.33 -18.85 15.33
C ARG A 34 1.36 -19.76 14.59
N ASP A 35 0.08 -19.70 14.94
CA ASP A 35 -0.95 -20.53 14.31
C ASP A 35 -1.25 -20.10 12.88
N LEU A 36 -1.26 -18.80 12.61
CA LEU A 36 -1.34 -18.27 11.24
C LEU A 36 -0.14 -18.65 10.39
N LEU A 37 1.07 -18.59 10.96
CA LEU A 37 2.30 -19.03 10.27
C LEU A 37 2.27 -20.53 9.95
N LYS A 38 1.73 -21.39 10.83
CA LYS A 38 1.58 -22.82 10.55
C LYS A 38 0.62 -23.12 9.39
N ARG A 39 -0.35 -22.24 9.13
CA ARG A 39 -1.30 -22.35 8.00
C ARG A 39 -0.74 -21.77 6.71
N THR A 40 0.39 -21.08 6.77
CA THR A 40 1.02 -20.50 5.59
C THR A 40 1.75 -21.57 4.81
N LYS A 41 1.40 -21.69 3.55
CA LYS A 41 2.04 -22.64 2.66
C LYS A 41 2.89 -21.89 1.63
N ILE A 42 4.21 -22.09 1.71
CA ILE A 42 5.16 -21.59 0.72
C ILE A 42 5.63 -22.79 -0.10
N VAL A 43 5.53 -22.72 -1.40
CA VAL A 43 5.96 -23.75 -2.34
C VAL A 43 7.14 -23.21 -3.14
N LYS A 44 8.22 -23.97 -3.19
CA LYS A 44 9.33 -23.66 -4.07
C LYS A 44 9.04 -24.18 -5.47
N GLN A 45 9.18 -23.31 -6.45
CA GLN A 45 9.13 -23.61 -7.89
C GLN A 45 10.43 -23.12 -8.54
N THR A 46 10.69 -23.57 -9.73
CA THR A 46 11.78 -23.05 -10.59
C THR A 46 11.17 -22.67 -11.93
N TRP A 47 11.42 -21.43 -12.36
CA TRP A 47 10.96 -20.94 -13.66
C TRP A 47 12.15 -20.53 -14.49
N SER A 48 12.18 -20.91 -15.76
CA SER A 48 13.21 -20.45 -16.70
C SER A 48 13.04 -18.95 -16.99
N ILE A 49 14.12 -18.29 -17.42
CA ILE A 49 14.06 -16.88 -17.84
C ILE A 49 13.04 -16.70 -18.94
N GLN A 50 12.95 -17.64 -19.88
CA GLN A 50 11.94 -17.63 -20.95
C GLN A 50 10.52 -17.72 -20.39
N GLU A 51 10.28 -18.64 -19.45
CA GLU A 51 8.96 -18.80 -18.82
C GLU A 51 8.57 -17.54 -18.03
N ILE A 52 9.48 -16.95 -17.28
CA ILE A 52 9.27 -15.70 -16.56
C ILE A 52 8.84 -14.59 -17.52
N TYR A 53 9.56 -14.41 -18.62
CA TYR A 53 9.21 -13.42 -19.62
C TYR A 53 7.83 -13.65 -20.24
N GLN A 54 7.49 -14.90 -20.56
CA GLN A 54 6.16 -15.26 -21.08
C GLN A 54 5.06 -14.97 -20.06
N LYS A 55 5.26 -15.30 -18.79
CA LYS A 55 4.31 -15.01 -17.71
C LYS A 55 4.10 -13.50 -17.53
N ILE A 56 5.15 -12.69 -17.63
CA ILE A 56 5.04 -11.23 -17.59
C ILE A 56 4.24 -10.72 -18.79
N ARG A 57 4.56 -11.18 -20.00
CA ARG A 57 3.90 -10.74 -21.24
C ARG A 57 2.43 -11.14 -21.31
N SER A 58 2.05 -12.26 -20.72
CA SER A 58 0.66 -12.74 -20.66
C SER A 58 -0.13 -12.15 -19.48
N GLY A 59 0.47 -11.33 -18.64
CA GLY A 59 -0.17 -10.78 -17.44
C GLY A 59 -0.32 -11.79 -16.28
N ARG A 60 0.24 -13.00 -16.42
CA ARG A 60 0.22 -14.03 -15.36
C ARG A 60 1.25 -13.79 -14.27
N LEU A 61 2.27 -13.00 -14.53
CA LEU A 61 3.22 -12.51 -13.53
C LEU A 61 3.18 -10.99 -13.52
N VAL A 62 2.56 -10.44 -12.49
CA VAL A 62 2.37 -9.00 -12.33
C VAL A 62 3.54 -8.41 -11.56
N LEU A 63 4.30 -7.57 -12.22
CA LEU A 63 5.44 -6.84 -11.62
C LEU A 63 4.96 -5.61 -10.86
N SER A 64 3.81 -5.65 -10.26
CA SER A 64 3.19 -4.57 -9.48
C SER A 64 3.67 -3.15 -9.83
N PRO A 65 3.01 -2.44 -10.74
CA PRO A 65 3.55 -1.20 -11.30
C PRO A 65 3.59 -0.04 -10.30
N ASP A 66 2.75 -0.04 -9.26
CA ASP A 66 2.30 1.21 -8.69
C ASP A 66 2.81 1.55 -7.29
N TYR A 67 3.36 0.63 -6.52
CA TYR A 67 3.80 0.94 -5.15
C TYR A 67 5.33 1.05 -4.95
N GLN A 68 6.13 0.91 -6.04
CA GLN A 68 7.57 1.20 -6.01
C GLN A 68 7.88 2.21 -7.11
N ARG A 69 7.50 3.44 -6.89
CA ARG A 69 7.54 4.49 -7.92
C ARG A 69 8.91 4.91 -8.41
N ASN A 70 10.05 4.66 -7.74
CA ASN A 70 11.27 5.39 -8.07
C ASN A 70 12.64 4.71 -7.91
N GLU A 71 12.77 3.40 -7.78
CA GLU A 71 14.11 2.82 -7.89
C GLU A 71 14.21 1.88 -9.10
N ILE A 72 14.34 2.48 -10.26
CA ILE A 72 14.82 1.74 -11.44
C ILE A 72 16.33 1.61 -11.27
N TRP A 73 16.83 0.39 -11.25
CA TRP A 73 18.28 0.17 -11.23
C TRP A 73 18.97 0.98 -12.33
N PRO A 74 20.06 1.66 -12.04
CA PRO A 74 20.87 2.33 -13.05
C PRO A 74 21.43 1.32 -14.03
N ASN A 75 21.85 1.76 -15.21
CA ASN A 75 22.22 0.87 -16.30
C ASN A 75 23.42 -0.03 -16.00
N ASP A 76 24.35 0.43 -15.17
CA ASP A 76 25.46 -0.35 -14.68
C ASP A 76 25.00 -1.58 -13.87
N LYS A 77 24.10 -1.39 -12.92
CA LYS A 77 23.54 -2.47 -12.09
C LYS A 77 22.69 -3.45 -12.92
N LYS A 78 21.90 -2.93 -13.88
CA LYS A 78 21.18 -3.80 -14.83
C LYS A 78 22.11 -4.63 -15.68
N THR A 79 23.20 -4.03 -16.18
CA THR A 79 24.22 -4.71 -17.00
C THR A 79 24.91 -5.83 -16.23
N ALA A 80 25.39 -5.55 -15.01
CA ALA A 80 26.03 -6.56 -14.16
C ALA A 80 25.09 -7.73 -13.82
N PHE A 81 23.80 -7.44 -13.59
CA PHE A 81 22.80 -8.48 -13.34
C PHE A 81 22.56 -9.36 -14.59
N ILE A 82 22.42 -8.77 -15.79
CA ILE A 82 22.28 -9.54 -17.04
C ILE A 82 23.55 -10.38 -17.31
N GLU A 83 24.73 -9.83 -17.07
CA GLU A 83 25.98 -10.58 -17.18
C GLU A 83 25.98 -11.82 -16.25
N SER A 84 25.50 -11.64 -15.00
CA SER A 84 25.38 -12.76 -14.03
C SER A 84 24.43 -13.86 -14.53
N LEU A 85 23.38 -13.52 -15.27
CA LEU A 85 22.47 -14.51 -15.88
C LEU A 85 23.17 -15.30 -16.99
N TYR A 86 23.93 -14.65 -17.86
CA TYR A 86 24.73 -15.32 -18.90
C TYR A 86 25.83 -16.21 -18.31
N MET A 87 26.35 -15.85 -17.14
CA MET A 87 27.35 -16.66 -16.42
C MET A 87 26.75 -17.84 -15.66
N GLY A 88 25.41 -17.97 -15.60
CA GLY A 88 24.74 -18.99 -14.80
C GLY A 88 24.95 -18.85 -13.30
N ILE A 89 25.26 -17.65 -12.81
CA ILE A 89 25.44 -17.39 -11.37
C ILE A 89 24.10 -17.52 -10.66
N ILE A 90 24.09 -18.14 -9.47
CA ILE A 90 22.91 -18.31 -8.64
C ILE A 90 22.40 -16.93 -8.23
N ILE A 91 21.18 -16.64 -8.65
CA ILE A 91 20.47 -15.41 -8.32
C ILE A 91 19.64 -15.63 -7.04
N PRO A 92 19.60 -14.66 -6.11
CA PRO A 92 18.71 -14.74 -4.96
C PRO A 92 17.27 -15.01 -5.37
N PRO A 93 16.53 -15.83 -4.61
CA PRO A 93 15.19 -16.27 -5.00
C PRO A 93 14.21 -15.08 -5.15
N ILE A 94 13.20 -15.28 -5.99
CA ILE A 94 12.08 -14.37 -6.20
C ILE A 94 10.92 -14.84 -5.32
N TYR A 95 10.21 -13.91 -4.70
CA TYR A 95 9.01 -14.21 -3.91
C TYR A 95 7.79 -13.66 -4.60
N VAL A 96 6.75 -14.48 -4.72
CA VAL A 96 5.47 -14.13 -5.34
C VAL A 96 4.31 -14.59 -4.46
N VAL A 97 3.19 -13.88 -4.53
CA VAL A 97 1.89 -14.32 -3.98
C VAL A 97 1.05 -14.86 -5.12
N GLU A 98 0.48 -16.03 -4.93
CA GLU A 98 -0.49 -16.62 -5.84
C GLU A 98 -1.87 -16.03 -5.59
N ILE A 99 -2.50 -15.53 -6.65
CA ILE A 99 -3.89 -15.11 -6.70
C ILE A 99 -4.63 -16.15 -7.53
N PRO A 100 -5.64 -16.83 -6.97
CA PRO A 100 -6.38 -17.85 -7.71
C PRO A 100 -7.11 -17.22 -8.89
N GLY A 101 -7.25 -17.97 -9.97
CA GLY A 101 -8.11 -17.58 -11.09
C GLY A 101 -9.57 -17.44 -10.68
N ALA A 102 -10.39 -16.85 -11.55
CA ALA A 102 -11.81 -16.60 -11.29
C ALA A 102 -12.63 -17.91 -11.15
N ASP A 103 -12.14 -19.00 -11.72
CA ASP A 103 -12.73 -20.33 -11.64
C ASP A 103 -11.64 -21.42 -11.64
N LEU A 104 -12.05 -22.69 -11.52
CA LEU A 104 -11.14 -23.84 -11.45
C LEU A 104 -10.34 -24.11 -12.74
N LEU A 105 -10.74 -23.53 -13.85
CA LEU A 105 -10.08 -23.68 -15.16
C LEU A 105 -9.22 -22.48 -15.51
N SER A 106 -9.36 -21.38 -14.76
CA SER A 106 -8.59 -20.17 -14.96
C SER A 106 -7.19 -20.29 -14.34
N ASP A 107 -6.17 -19.89 -15.07
CA ASP A 107 -4.80 -19.83 -14.58
C ASP A 107 -4.68 -18.89 -13.37
N SER A 108 -3.88 -19.28 -12.39
CA SER A 108 -3.48 -18.38 -11.30
C SER A 108 -2.62 -17.22 -11.80
N ILE A 109 -2.79 -16.07 -11.21
CA ILE A 109 -1.94 -14.88 -11.39
C ILE A 109 -0.96 -14.84 -10.22
N TYR A 110 0.28 -14.44 -10.51
CA TYR A 110 1.33 -14.29 -9.50
C TYR A 110 1.70 -12.82 -9.36
N GLU A 111 1.69 -12.29 -8.15
CA GLU A 111 2.16 -10.94 -7.85
C GLU A 111 3.54 -10.98 -7.20
N VAL A 112 4.44 -10.14 -7.69
CA VAL A 112 5.82 -10.10 -7.18
C VAL A 112 5.89 -9.37 -5.84
N VAL A 113 6.40 -10.07 -4.84
CA VAL A 113 6.68 -9.55 -3.48
C VAL A 113 8.10 -9.03 -3.37
N ASP A 114 9.08 -9.86 -3.77
CA ASP A 114 10.49 -9.47 -3.84
C ASP A 114 11.11 -9.94 -5.15
N GLY A 115 12.10 -9.19 -5.62
CA GLY A 115 12.77 -9.45 -6.89
C GLY A 115 12.26 -8.62 -8.07
N LYS A 116 11.37 -7.63 -7.85
CA LYS A 116 10.80 -6.77 -8.89
C LYS A 116 11.86 -6.16 -9.79
N GLN A 117 12.93 -5.57 -9.23
CA GLN A 117 13.99 -4.93 -10.03
C GLN A 117 14.70 -5.93 -10.95
N ARG A 118 14.91 -7.16 -10.47
CA ARG A 118 15.50 -8.26 -11.25
C ARG A 118 14.57 -8.65 -12.40
N LEU A 119 13.30 -8.87 -12.14
CA LEU A 119 12.31 -9.23 -13.15
C LEU A 119 12.07 -8.12 -14.16
N THR A 120 11.97 -6.86 -13.72
CA THR A 120 11.86 -5.69 -14.60
C THR A 120 13.10 -5.55 -15.49
N THR A 121 14.28 -5.90 -14.98
CA THR A 121 15.52 -5.86 -15.77
C THR A 121 15.50 -6.94 -16.85
N ILE A 122 15.07 -8.16 -16.52
CA ILE A 122 14.88 -9.26 -17.48
C ILE A 122 13.88 -8.83 -18.56
N GLU A 123 12.70 -8.37 -18.16
CA GLU A 123 11.65 -7.92 -19.09
C GLU A 123 12.15 -6.85 -20.04
N LYS A 124 12.75 -5.78 -19.51
CA LYS A 124 13.25 -4.67 -20.33
C LYS A 124 14.37 -5.10 -21.26
N PHE A 125 15.29 -5.96 -20.81
CA PHE A 125 16.38 -6.44 -21.65
C PHE A 125 15.86 -7.25 -22.84
N LEU A 126 14.96 -8.22 -22.57
CA LEU A 126 14.36 -9.06 -23.61
C LEU A 126 13.40 -8.28 -24.54
N ALA A 127 12.80 -7.18 -24.08
CA ALA A 127 11.94 -6.29 -24.87
C ALA A 127 12.70 -5.18 -25.65
N LYS A 128 14.01 -5.25 -25.83
CA LYS A 128 14.88 -4.23 -26.48
C LYS A 128 15.03 -2.92 -25.70
N GLY A 129 14.78 -2.92 -24.39
CA GLY A 129 14.71 -1.67 -23.62
C GLY A 129 16.06 -1.00 -23.32
N PHE A 130 17.20 -1.69 -23.45
CA PHE A 130 18.53 -1.11 -23.22
C PHE A 130 19.66 -1.98 -23.80
N ALA A 131 20.80 -1.32 -24.06
CA ALA A 131 22.07 -1.98 -24.39
C ALA A 131 22.95 -2.16 -23.15
N LEU A 132 23.72 -3.25 -23.09
CA LEU A 132 24.65 -3.52 -22.01
C LEU A 132 25.81 -2.51 -22.00
N SER A 133 26.08 -1.92 -20.85
CA SER A 133 27.15 -0.94 -20.69
C SER A 133 28.52 -1.64 -20.77
N LYS A 134 29.33 -1.29 -21.79
CA LYS A 134 30.69 -1.85 -21.94
C LYS A 134 31.57 -1.60 -20.71
N LYS A 135 31.32 -0.52 -19.96
CA LYS A 135 32.09 -0.18 -18.75
C LYS A 135 31.75 -1.03 -17.55
N SER A 136 30.53 -1.59 -17.54
CA SER A 136 29.98 -2.33 -16.39
C SER A 136 30.02 -3.84 -16.59
N LEU A 137 30.41 -4.30 -17.77
CA LEU A 137 30.69 -5.71 -18.05
C LEU A 137 32.11 -6.04 -17.59
N GLU A 138 32.26 -7.17 -16.92
CA GLU A 138 33.54 -7.67 -16.42
C GLU A 138 34.08 -8.82 -17.32
N TYR A 139 33.24 -9.81 -17.59
CA TYR A 139 33.62 -11.03 -18.32
C TYR A 139 33.24 -11.01 -19.80
N TYR A 140 32.08 -10.45 -20.14
CA TYR A 140 31.55 -10.41 -21.51
C TYR A 140 31.74 -9.05 -22.19
N LYS A 141 32.67 -8.23 -21.72
CA LYS A 141 32.91 -6.85 -22.18
C LYS A 141 33.11 -6.72 -23.69
N ASP A 142 33.92 -7.59 -24.26
CA ASP A 142 34.25 -7.54 -25.68
C ASP A 142 33.18 -8.21 -26.57
N TRP A 143 32.37 -9.07 -25.99
CA TRP A 143 31.32 -9.80 -26.69
C TRP A 143 29.99 -9.04 -26.67
N PHE A 144 29.58 -8.54 -25.49
CA PHE A 144 28.25 -7.97 -25.26
C PHE A 144 28.24 -6.45 -25.05
N GLY A 145 29.40 -5.83 -24.93
CA GLY A 145 29.52 -4.38 -24.67
C GLY A 145 28.85 -3.52 -25.75
N GLY A 146 27.89 -2.70 -25.36
CA GLY A 146 27.13 -1.84 -26.25
C GLY A 146 26.00 -2.52 -27.04
N LYS A 147 25.77 -3.83 -26.82
CA LYS A 147 24.77 -4.61 -27.55
C LYS A 147 23.45 -4.74 -26.77
N THR A 148 22.38 -4.80 -27.52
CA THR A 148 21.04 -5.16 -27.04
C THR A 148 20.88 -6.69 -27.02
N TYR A 149 19.76 -7.16 -26.43
CA TYR A 149 19.40 -8.58 -26.45
C TYR A 149 19.42 -9.18 -27.88
N TYR A 150 18.86 -8.45 -28.86
CA TYR A 150 18.76 -8.96 -30.23
C TYR A 150 20.10 -9.01 -30.94
N ASP A 151 21.00 -8.04 -30.68
CA ASP A 151 22.34 -8.05 -31.24
C ASP A 151 23.13 -9.26 -30.69
N ILE A 152 22.92 -9.59 -29.41
CA ILE A 152 23.54 -10.75 -28.77
C ILE A 152 22.93 -12.04 -29.29
N GLN A 153 21.61 -12.11 -29.41
CA GLN A 153 20.90 -13.28 -29.93
C GLN A 153 21.35 -13.63 -31.35
N GLU A 154 21.54 -12.62 -32.21
CA GLU A 154 21.98 -12.81 -33.58
C GLU A 154 23.43 -13.32 -33.64
N GLN A 155 24.32 -12.77 -32.81
CA GLN A 155 25.74 -13.07 -32.86
C GLN A 155 26.14 -14.26 -31.97
N TYR A 156 25.42 -14.52 -30.90
CA TYR A 156 25.70 -15.51 -29.86
C TYR A 156 24.43 -16.30 -29.50
N PRO A 157 23.83 -17.04 -30.46
CA PRO A 157 22.56 -17.72 -30.26
C PRO A 157 22.62 -18.84 -29.21
N VAL A 158 23.76 -19.51 -29.06
CA VAL A 158 23.95 -20.60 -28.10
C VAL A 158 23.94 -20.06 -26.67
N GLU A 159 24.73 -19.06 -26.39
CA GLU A 159 24.80 -18.39 -25.08
C GLU A 159 23.44 -17.77 -24.71
N THR A 160 22.73 -17.22 -25.71
CA THR A 160 21.40 -16.69 -25.52
C THR A 160 20.39 -17.79 -25.14
N LEU A 161 20.44 -18.93 -25.79
CA LEU A 161 19.58 -20.07 -25.48
C LEU A 161 19.87 -20.62 -24.08
N GLU A 162 21.14 -20.73 -23.70
CA GLU A 162 21.54 -21.15 -22.36
C GLU A 162 21.04 -20.19 -21.29
N MET A 163 21.19 -18.89 -21.48
CA MET A 163 20.66 -17.87 -20.57
C MET A 163 19.13 -17.95 -20.46
N LEU A 164 18.38 -18.06 -21.57
CA LEU A 164 16.92 -18.17 -21.57
C LEU A 164 16.43 -19.44 -20.88
N SER A 165 17.20 -20.53 -20.95
CA SER A 165 16.90 -21.81 -20.33
C SER A 165 17.32 -21.89 -18.85
N SER A 166 18.17 -20.97 -18.39
CA SER A 166 18.56 -20.90 -16.99
C SER A 166 17.36 -20.64 -16.10
N VAL A 167 17.37 -21.23 -14.89
CA VAL A 167 16.20 -21.18 -13.98
C VAL A 167 16.46 -20.29 -12.78
N LEU A 168 15.42 -19.61 -12.32
CA LEU A 168 15.39 -18.89 -11.05
C LEU A 168 14.53 -19.64 -10.04
N ASP A 169 14.94 -19.60 -8.79
CA ASP A 169 14.15 -20.08 -7.65
C ASP A 169 13.03 -19.12 -7.35
N ILE A 170 11.81 -19.63 -7.33
CA ILE A 170 10.58 -18.86 -7.06
C ILE A 170 9.93 -19.44 -5.81
N TYR A 171 9.75 -18.63 -4.78
CA TYR A 171 8.95 -18.98 -3.61
C TYR A 171 7.55 -18.43 -3.75
N VAL A 172 6.60 -19.33 -3.92
CA VAL A 172 5.18 -19.01 -4.10
C VAL A 172 4.47 -19.09 -2.74
N ILE A 173 3.98 -17.96 -2.24
CA ILE A 173 3.05 -17.91 -1.12
C ILE A 173 1.68 -18.25 -1.69
N THR A 174 1.15 -19.43 -1.33
CA THR A 174 -0.06 -19.94 -1.98
C THR A 174 -1.31 -19.12 -1.63
N ALA A 175 -2.31 -19.17 -2.51
CA ALA A 175 -3.59 -18.48 -2.35
C ALA A 175 -4.29 -18.79 -1.02
N ASN A 176 -4.15 -20.01 -0.51
CA ASN A 176 -4.75 -20.44 0.75
C ASN A 176 -4.02 -19.96 2.02
N SER A 177 -2.92 -19.23 1.87
CA SER A 177 -2.21 -18.64 3.01
C SER A 177 -3.01 -17.49 3.60
N PRO A 178 -3.07 -17.34 4.96
CA PRO A 178 -3.77 -16.23 5.59
C PRO A 178 -3.20 -14.86 5.11
N GLU A 179 -4.07 -13.88 4.88
CA GLU A 179 -3.69 -12.54 4.41
C GLU A 179 -2.66 -11.87 5.32
N PHE A 180 -2.85 -11.98 6.64
CA PHE A 180 -1.91 -11.47 7.62
C PHE A 180 -0.49 -12.04 7.42
N THR A 181 -0.37 -13.31 7.06
CA THR A 181 0.93 -13.98 6.89
C THR A 181 1.61 -13.54 5.60
N LYS A 182 0.85 -13.30 4.55
CA LYS A 182 1.36 -12.70 3.31
C LYS A 182 2.01 -11.35 3.63
N TYR A 183 1.33 -10.53 4.46
CA TYR A 183 1.83 -9.25 4.96
C TYR A 183 3.11 -9.38 5.78
N ASP A 184 3.16 -10.29 6.77
CA ASP A 184 4.32 -10.46 7.65
C ASP A 184 5.54 -10.94 6.86
N ILE A 185 5.36 -11.89 5.95
CA ILE A 185 6.43 -12.37 5.05
C ILE A 185 6.95 -11.23 4.18
N PHE A 186 6.04 -10.47 3.56
CA PHE A 186 6.39 -9.31 2.73
C PHE A 186 7.21 -8.29 3.52
N SER A 187 6.77 -7.96 4.74
CA SER A 187 7.48 -7.03 5.63
C SER A 187 8.87 -7.54 6.02
N ARG A 188 9.03 -8.85 6.24
CA ARG A 188 10.30 -9.48 6.63
C ARG A 188 11.29 -9.59 5.48
N LEU A 189 10.83 -9.93 4.28
CA LEU A 189 11.68 -10.02 3.10
C LEU A 189 12.29 -8.67 2.72
N ASN A 190 11.54 -7.58 2.93
CA ASN A 190 12.02 -6.24 2.65
C ASN A 190 12.88 -5.61 3.77
N LYS A 191 13.22 -6.35 4.84
CA LYS A 191 14.05 -5.84 5.96
C LYS A 191 15.50 -5.48 5.56
N GLY A 192 15.98 -5.92 4.41
CA GLY A 192 17.31 -5.58 3.89
C GLY A 192 17.36 -4.33 3.02
N ALA A 193 16.19 -3.82 2.58
CA ALA A 193 16.01 -2.57 1.85
C ALA A 193 15.27 -1.54 2.74
N GLU A 194 14.96 -0.38 2.24
CA GLU A 194 14.09 0.58 2.92
C GLU A 194 12.75 -0.08 3.26
N LYS A 195 12.40 -0.12 4.57
CA LYS A 195 11.17 -0.79 5.04
C LYS A 195 9.94 -0.21 4.35
N LEU A 196 9.14 -1.08 3.76
CA LEU A 196 7.84 -0.67 3.23
C LEU A 196 6.94 -0.14 4.35
N LYS A 197 6.27 0.95 4.06
CA LYS A 197 5.25 1.53 4.94
C LYS A 197 3.94 0.76 4.84
N VAL A 198 3.10 0.92 5.84
CA VAL A 198 1.80 0.23 5.95
C VAL A 198 0.95 0.40 4.69
N ASN A 199 0.93 1.60 4.13
CA ASN A 199 0.07 1.90 2.98
C ASN A 199 0.64 1.34 1.66
N GLU A 200 1.96 1.24 1.53
CA GLU A 200 2.61 0.51 0.42
C GLU A 200 2.17 -0.97 0.41
N ILE A 201 2.09 -1.56 1.60
CA ILE A 201 1.68 -2.94 1.78
C ILE A 201 0.17 -3.11 1.56
N ARG A 202 -0.67 -2.20 2.08
CA ARG A 202 -2.12 -2.22 1.83
C ARG A 202 -2.44 -2.20 0.35
N LYS A 203 -1.78 -1.31 -0.39
CA LYS A 203 -1.93 -1.20 -1.84
C LYS A 203 -1.54 -2.48 -2.57
N ALA A 204 -0.54 -3.20 -2.08
CA ALA A 204 -0.09 -4.45 -2.67
C ALA A 204 -1.05 -5.62 -2.41
N ILE A 205 -1.63 -5.69 -1.22
CA ILE A 205 -2.39 -6.86 -0.74
C ILE A 205 -3.87 -6.75 -1.08
N TYR A 206 -4.50 -5.60 -0.82
CA TYR A 206 -5.95 -5.44 -0.94
C TYR A 206 -6.37 -4.99 -2.34
N ARG A 207 -6.23 -5.89 -3.32
CA ARG A 207 -6.71 -5.65 -4.69
C ARG A 207 -8.23 -5.68 -4.73
N SER A 208 -8.86 -4.62 -5.24
CA SER A 208 -10.31 -4.49 -5.28
C SER A 208 -10.71 -3.35 -6.21
N PRO A 209 -11.98 -3.28 -6.66
CA PRO A 209 -12.49 -2.13 -7.39
C PRO A 209 -12.26 -0.79 -6.67
N LEU A 210 -12.29 -0.81 -5.33
CA LEU A 210 -11.97 0.38 -4.53
C LEU A 210 -10.57 0.92 -4.83
N LEU A 211 -9.56 0.03 -4.89
CA LEU A 211 -8.19 0.45 -5.19
C LEU A 211 -8.09 1.04 -6.60
N GLU A 212 -8.78 0.44 -7.58
CA GLU A 212 -8.82 0.96 -8.95
C GLU A 212 -9.44 2.37 -9.00
N TRP A 213 -10.51 2.60 -8.27
CA TRP A 213 -11.15 3.94 -8.19
C TRP A 213 -10.25 4.97 -7.52
N ILE A 214 -9.53 4.60 -6.45
CA ILE A 214 -8.54 5.49 -5.82
C ILE A 214 -7.38 5.77 -6.79
N ASP A 215 -6.89 4.75 -7.50
CA ASP A 215 -5.84 4.92 -8.51
C ASP A 215 -6.27 5.86 -9.64
N GLU A 216 -7.48 5.71 -10.18
CA GLU A 216 -8.04 6.60 -11.18
C GLU A 216 -8.15 8.03 -10.63
N TYR A 217 -8.63 8.17 -9.40
CA TYR A 217 -8.76 9.46 -8.74
C TYR A 217 -7.40 10.15 -8.59
N VAL A 218 -6.40 9.47 -8.04
CA VAL A 218 -5.03 9.98 -7.89
C VAL A 218 -4.41 10.33 -9.24
N LYS A 219 -4.55 9.45 -10.24
CA LYS A 219 -4.06 9.69 -11.61
C LYS A 219 -4.72 10.93 -12.25
N SER A 220 -5.98 11.22 -11.93
CA SER A 220 -6.64 12.42 -12.43
C SER A 220 -5.97 13.73 -11.98
N TYR A 221 -5.18 13.68 -10.92
CA TYR A 221 -4.37 14.80 -10.42
C TYR A 221 -2.90 14.69 -10.83
N THR A 222 -2.32 13.47 -10.80
CA THR A 222 -0.87 13.29 -10.96
C THR A 222 -0.44 13.04 -12.39
N ASP A 223 -1.30 12.41 -13.19
CA ASP A 223 -1.04 12.01 -14.58
C ASP A 223 -2.00 12.72 -15.56
N THR A 224 -2.14 14.00 -15.40
CA THR A 224 -2.99 14.87 -16.23
C THR A 224 -2.17 15.93 -16.93
N GLY A 225 -2.66 16.45 -18.07
CA GLY A 225 -2.10 17.66 -18.71
C GLY A 225 -2.41 18.96 -17.96
N ASP A 226 -3.32 18.93 -16.98
CA ASP A 226 -3.73 20.09 -16.19
C ASP A 226 -2.73 20.36 -15.04
N GLU A 227 -1.87 21.35 -15.25
CA GLU A 227 -0.87 21.71 -14.25
C GLU A 227 -1.47 22.28 -12.96
N ALA A 228 -2.64 22.92 -13.03
CA ALA A 228 -3.31 23.45 -11.83
C ALA A 228 -3.79 22.30 -10.91
N ARG A 229 -4.31 21.23 -11.49
CA ARG A 229 -4.67 20.01 -10.73
C ARG A 229 -3.45 19.34 -10.11
N LYS A 230 -2.35 19.22 -10.85
CA LYS A 230 -1.09 18.69 -10.30
C LYS A 230 -0.59 19.51 -9.12
N GLN A 231 -0.59 20.84 -9.24
CA GLN A 231 -0.15 21.73 -8.17
C GLN A 231 -1.09 21.66 -6.96
N LYS A 232 -2.40 21.50 -7.18
CA LYS A 232 -3.37 21.27 -6.11
C LYS A 232 -2.98 20.04 -5.29
N TYR A 233 -2.71 18.91 -5.93
CA TYR A 233 -2.34 17.67 -5.26
C TYR A 233 -1.03 17.79 -4.47
N LYS A 234 -0.02 18.43 -5.07
CA LYS A 234 1.29 18.67 -4.43
C LYS A 234 1.22 19.65 -3.24
N ARG A 235 0.24 20.55 -3.21
CA ARG A 235 -0.01 21.38 -2.03
C ARG A 235 -0.58 20.58 -0.86
N VAL A 236 -1.39 19.58 -1.14
CA VAL A 236 -2.00 18.72 -0.11
C VAL A 236 -1.03 17.66 0.37
N PHE A 237 -0.33 16.99 -0.53
CA PHE A 237 0.57 15.89 -0.23
C PHE A 237 2.01 16.24 -0.62
N SER A 238 2.92 16.07 0.33
CA SER A 238 4.35 16.24 0.05
C SER A 238 4.86 15.15 -0.91
N PRO A 239 5.98 15.35 -1.62
CA PRO A 239 6.59 14.32 -2.44
C PRO A 239 6.88 13.02 -1.67
N ASN A 240 7.18 13.12 -0.36
CA ASN A 240 7.41 11.96 0.48
C ASN A 240 6.09 11.24 0.82
N ASP A 241 5.00 11.97 1.08
CA ASP A 241 3.68 11.38 1.31
C ASP A 241 3.23 10.57 0.09
N ILE A 242 3.38 11.16 -1.12
CA ILE A 242 3.06 10.49 -2.38
C ILE A 242 3.95 9.27 -2.59
N LYS A 243 5.26 9.39 -2.31
CA LYS A 243 6.22 8.27 -2.44
C LYS A 243 5.84 7.11 -1.52
N ARG A 244 5.31 7.37 -0.33
CA ARG A 244 5.01 6.40 0.72
C ARG A 244 3.54 6.02 0.82
N TYR A 245 2.70 6.49 -0.13
CA TYR A 245 1.26 6.25 -0.15
C TYR A 245 0.54 6.71 1.13
N GLU A 246 1.01 7.77 1.76
CA GLU A 246 0.31 8.39 2.90
C GLU A 246 -0.98 9.08 2.43
N ASP A 247 -1.04 9.54 1.18
CA ASP A 247 -2.24 9.99 0.50
C ASP A 247 -3.31 8.86 0.44
N TYR A 248 -2.92 7.67 0.01
CA TYR A 248 -3.79 6.48 0.05
C TYR A 248 -4.19 6.11 1.47
N GLY A 249 -3.29 6.23 2.43
CA GLY A 249 -3.56 5.97 3.84
C GLY A 249 -4.69 6.83 4.38
N ARG A 250 -4.71 8.13 4.05
CA ARG A 250 -5.79 9.05 4.41
C ARG A 250 -7.10 8.66 3.74
N PHE A 251 -7.08 8.35 2.44
CA PHE A 251 -8.27 7.89 1.72
C PHE A 251 -8.84 6.59 2.31
N TYR A 252 -8.01 5.59 2.56
CA TYR A 252 -8.46 4.35 3.21
C TYR A 252 -9.09 4.60 4.57
N THR A 253 -8.51 5.51 5.36
CA THR A 253 -9.03 5.83 6.68
C THR A 253 -10.39 6.52 6.57
N SER A 254 -10.55 7.54 5.75
CA SER A 254 -11.81 8.23 5.53
C SER A 254 -12.91 7.28 5.03
N ILE A 255 -12.58 6.41 4.08
CA ILE A 255 -13.51 5.39 3.57
C ILE A 255 -13.91 4.39 4.67
N ALA A 256 -12.95 3.92 5.47
CA ALA A 256 -13.24 3.00 6.56
C ALA A 256 -14.18 3.63 7.61
N PHE A 257 -13.96 4.88 7.98
CA PHE A 257 -14.87 5.61 8.86
C PHE A 257 -16.25 5.81 8.23
N LYS A 258 -16.32 6.15 6.93
CA LYS A 258 -17.59 6.25 6.20
C LYS A 258 -18.39 4.95 6.28
N LEU A 259 -17.75 3.82 6.10
CA LEU A 259 -18.41 2.51 6.02
C LEU A 259 -18.72 1.88 7.39
N ARG A 260 -18.05 2.32 8.45
CA ARG A 260 -18.16 1.75 9.80
C ARG A 260 -18.91 2.61 10.79
N SER A 261 -19.17 3.87 10.48
CA SER A 261 -19.87 4.75 11.43
C SER A 261 -21.38 4.61 11.29
N ASP A 262 -22.02 4.34 12.42
CA ASP A 262 -23.46 4.48 12.58
C ASP A 262 -23.76 5.92 12.97
N ILE A 263 -24.34 6.68 12.05
CA ILE A 263 -24.66 8.10 12.24
C ILE A 263 -25.79 8.32 13.23
N GLU A 264 -26.66 7.33 13.47
CA GLU A 264 -27.76 7.44 14.41
C GLU A 264 -27.27 7.32 15.86
N THR A 265 -26.45 6.33 16.11
CA THR A 265 -25.90 6.06 17.47
C THR A 265 -24.60 6.81 17.76
N GLY A 266 -23.93 7.34 16.74
CA GLY A 266 -22.62 7.99 16.87
C GLY A 266 -21.50 7.02 17.24
N VAL A 267 -21.62 5.76 16.86
CA VAL A 267 -20.66 4.69 17.17
C VAL A 267 -19.98 4.18 15.89
N VAL A 268 -18.67 3.93 15.99
CA VAL A 268 -17.94 3.24 14.90
C VAL A 268 -17.98 1.74 15.16
N ILE A 269 -18.70 1.03 14.29
CA ILE A 269 -18.96 -0.42 14.43
C ILE A 269 -17.66 -1.22 14.28
N GLY A 270 -17.39 -2.08 15.27
CA GLY A 270 -16.21 -2.93 15.27
C GLY A 270 -14.89 -2.20 15.51
N TYR A 271 -14.94 -0.94 15.96
CA TYR A 271 -13.76 -0.18 16.33
C TYR A 271 -13.33 -0.51 17.78
N ASN A 272 -12.08 -0.86 17.96
CA ASN A 272 -11.50 -1.32 19.23
C ASN A 272 -10.25 -0.52 19.64
N SER A 273 -10.24 0.79 19.38
CA SER A 273 -9.10 1.68 19.59
C SER A 273 -7.89 1.38 18.69
N ARG A 274 -8.12 0.61 17.61
CA ARG A 274 -7.10 0.22 16.63
C ARG A 274 -7.52 0.61 15.21
N PRO A 275 -7.26 1.85 14.79
CA PRO A 275 -7.64 2.32 13.44
C PRO A 275 -7.09 1.42 12.32
N ARG A 276 -5.90 0.90 12.50
CA ARG A 276 -5.22 0.04 11.53
C ARG A 276 -5.98 -1.25 11.27
N ASP A 277 -6.50 -1.89 12.33
CA ASP A 277 -7.26 -3.13 12.22
C ASP A 277 -8.60 -2.88 11.51
N MET A 278 -9.29 -1.80 11.89
CA MET A 278 -10.53 -1.41 11.24
C MET A 278 -10.31 -1.19 9.73
N ILE A 279 -9.27 -0.45 9.35
CA ILE A 279 -8.95 -0.19 7.93
C ILE A 279 -8.66 -1.49 7.20
N ASN A 280 -7.81 -2.35 7.76
CA ASN A 280 -7.45 -3.63 7.14
C ASN A 280 -8.67 -4.55 6.99
N ASN A 281 -9.53 -4.62 8.02
CA ASN A 281 -10.77 -5.41 7.97
C ASN A 281 -11.72 -4.89 6.89
N VAL A 282 -11.90 -3.57 6.78
CA VAL A 282 -12.73 -2.98 5.72
C VAL A 282 -12.17 -3.30 4.34
N LEU A 283 -10.87 -3.13 4.11
CA LEU A 283 -10.25 -3.42 2.83
C LEU A 283 -10.37 -4.91 2.47
N GLN A 284 -10.22 -5.80 3.44
CA GLN A 284 -10.39 -7.24 3.25
C GLN A 284 -11.83 -7.62 2.92
N GLU A 285 -12.81 -7.02 3.60
CA GLU A 285 -14.23 -7.27 3.31
C GLU A 285 -14.63 -6.79 1.93
N ILE A 286 -14.09 -5.64 1.48
CA ILE A 286 -14.27 -5.13 0.13
C ILE A 286 -13.67 -6.10 -0.90
N GLN A 287 -12.43 -6.53 -0.69
CA GLN A 287 -11.75 -7.50 -1.56
C GLN A 287 -12.53 -8.81 -1.69
N ASN A 288 -13.15 -9.25 -0.59
CA ASN A 288 -13.97 -10.47 -0.54
C ASN A 288 -15.43 -10.27 -0.97
N ASN A 289 -15.78 -9.11 -1.54
CA ASN A 289 -17.14 -8.73 -1.97
C ASN A 289 -18.18 -8.83 -0.84
N LYS A 290 -17.78 -8.62 0.42
CA LYS A 290 -18.70 -8.63 1.57
C LYS A 290 -19.33 -7.26 1.83
N LEU A 291 -18.76 -6.19 1.27
CA LEU A 291 -19.28 -4.83 1.34
C LEU A 291 -19.63 -4.35 -0.07
N SER A 292 -20.87 -3.89 -0.24
CA SER A 292 -21.30 -3.23 -1.47
C SER A 292 -20.84 -1.77 -1.47
N LEU A 293 -20.20 -1.34 -2.55
CA LEU A 293 -19.70 0.03 -2.71
C LEU A 293 -20.36 0.71 -3.90
N SER A 294 -20.67 1.99 -3.75
CA SER A 294 -20.97 2.89 -4.87
C SER A 294 -19.72 3.70 -5.19
N LYS A 295 -19.32 3.73 -6.47
CA LYS A 295 -18.18 4.54 -6.93
C LYS A 295 -18.42 6.03 -6.64
N GLU A 296 -19.64 6.50 -6.84
CA GLU A 296 -20.04 7.89 -6.60
C GLU A 296 -19.85 8.28 -5.14
N ASN A 297 -20.27 7.41 -4.20
CA ASN A 297 -20.10 7.67 -2.76
C ASN A 297 -18.63 7.68 -2.36
N ILE A 298 -17.83 6.78 -2.93
CA ILE A 298 -16.38 6.75 -2.67
C ILE A 298 -15.73 8.03 -3.19
N ILE A 299 -16.02 8.44 -4.43
CA ILE A 299 -15.48 9.69 -4.99
C ILE A 299 -15.88 10.90 -4.14
N ALA A 300 -17.11 10.95 -3.63
CA ALA A 300 -17.54 12.02 -2.73
C ALA A 300 -16.70 12.08 -1.44
N VAL A 301 -16.33 10.92 -0.86
CA VAL A 301 -15.42 10.85 0.29
C VAL A 301 -14.02 11.36 -0.07
N LEU A 302 -13.50 11.00 -1.24
CA LEU A 302 -12.18 11.46 -1.71
C LEU A 302 -12.17 12.97 -1.94
N ASP A 303 -13.20 13.49 -2.63
CA ASP A 303 -13.36 14.93 -2.91
C ASP A 303 -13.47 15.75 -1.62
N PHE A 304 -14.27 15.29 -0.67
CA PHE A 304 -14.39 15.92 0.64
C PHE A 304 -13.03 15.93 1.36
N THR A 305 -12.37 14.81 1.45
CA THR A 305 -11.05 14.68 2.09
C THR A 305 -10.03 15.63 1.47
N MET A 306 -9.94 15.64 0.13
CA MET A 306 -9.05 16.55 -0.61
C MET A 306 -9.37 18.01 -0.38
N SER A 307 -10.67 18.38 -0.39
CA SER A 307 -11.12 19.77 -0.23
C SER A 307 -10.79 20.30 1.15
N VAL A 308 -11.03 19.51 2.20
CA VAL A 308 -10.71 19.90 3.58
C VAL A 308 -9.21 20.01 3.79
N LEU A 309 -8.42 19.06 3.29
CA LEU A 309 -6.96 19.10 3.39
C LEU A 309 -6.38 20.30 2.62
N GLU A 310 -6.93 20.68 1.47
CA GLU A 310 -6.45 21.85 0.73
C GLU A 310 -6.56 23.15 1.54
N GLN A 311 -7.61 23.29 2.35
CA GLN A 311 -7.90 24.50 3.12
C GLN A 311 -7.27 24.50 4.52
N TYR A 312 -7.20 23.31 5.15
CA TYR A 312 -6.92 23.16 6.58
C TYR A 312 -5.79 22.19 6.90
N ARG A 313 -4.93 21.89 5.93
CA ARG A 313 -3.83 20.91 6.06
C ARG A 313 -3.00 21.09 7.32
N ASP A 314 -2.68 22.34 7.66
CA ASP A 314 -1.78 22.68 8.78
C ASP A 314 -2.54 22.81 10.12
N THR A 315 -3.84 22.46 10.13
CA THR A 315 -4.65 22.45 11.36
C THR A 315 -4.37 21.17 12.15
N GLU A 316 -4.08 21.32 13.42
CA GLU A 316 -3.90 20.19 14.32
C GLU A 316 -5.16 19.30 14.37
N GLY A 317 -4.96 18.00 14.28
CA GLY A 317 -6.06 17.03 14.34
C GLY A 317 -6.97 16.98 13.11
N ILE A 318 -6.61 17.64 11.99
CA ILE A 318 -7.47 17.71 10.79
C ILE A 318 -7.90 16.34 10.27
N ASP A 319 -7.02 15.34 10.31
CA ASP A 319 -7.35 13.99 9.89
C ASP A 319 -8.45 13.36 10.77
N TYR A 320 -8.44 13.62 12.06
CA TYR A 320 -9.50 13.17 12.99
C TYR A 320 -10.83 13.88 12.72
N ILE A 321 -10.78 15.17 12.38
CA ILE A 321 -11.96 15.96 12.02
C ILE A 321 -12.58 15.43 10.73
N ILE A 322 -11.77 15.22 9.68
CA ILE A 322 -12.22 14.63 8.42
C ILE A 322 -12.91 13.30 8.68
N ASN A 323 -12.27 12.40 9.43
CA ASN A 323 -12.81 11.08 9.74
C ASN A 323 -14.13 11.13 10.54
N SER A 324 -14.35 12.18 11.32
CA SER A 324 -15.58 12.39 12.06
C SER A 324 -16.70 13.03 11.21
N CYS A 325 -16.35 13.74 10.15
CA CYS A 325 -17.30 14.37 9.23
C CYS A 325 -17.75 13.45 8.09
N VAL A 326 -16.85 12.60 7.56
CA VAL A 326 -17.15 11.76 6.38
C VAL A 326 -18.38 10.86 6.53
N PRO A 327 -18.80 10.36 7.71
CA PRO A 327 -20.04 9.61 7.85
C PRO A 327 -21.29 10.39 7.42
N TYR A 328 -21.28 11.70 7.60
CA TYR A 328 -22.43 12.59 7.39
C TYR A 328 -22.51 13.23 6.01
N ILE A 329 -21.57 12.98 5.10
CA ILE A 329 -21.48 13.69 3.81
C ILE A 329 -22.69 13.44 2.89
N ASP A 330 -23.32 12.27 2.94
CA ASP A 330 -24.44 11.93 2.03
C ASP A 330 -25.67 12.81 2.27
N THR A 331 -25.89 13.23 3.50
CA THR A 331 -27.08 13.97 3.90
C THR A 331 -26.81 15.43 4.26
N ASN A 332 -25.57 15.77 4.63
CA ASN A 332 -25.24 17.06 5.24
C ASN A 332 -24.03 17.76 4.61
N LEU A 333 -23.60 17.40 3.40
CA LEU A 333 -22.34 17.90 2.81
C LEU A 333 -22.24 19.44 2.84
N ALA A 334 -23.27 20.15 2.39
CA ALA A 334 -23.29 21.62 2.39
C ALA A 334 -23.20 22.19 3.81
N ARG A 335 -23.91 21.57 4.75
CA ARG A 335 -23.90 21.96 6.17
C ARG A 335 -22.56 21.70 6.83
N ILE A 336 -21.88 20.59 6.46
CA ILE A 336 -20.52 20.30 6.95
C ILE A 336 -19.56 21.41 6.53
N TYR A 337 -19.59 21.84 5.25
CA TYR A 337 -18.72 22.93 4.79
C TYR A 337 -19.01 24.25 5.50
N GLU A 338 -20.28 24.57 5.74
CA GLU A 338 -20.70 25.77 6.48
C GLU A 338 -20.16 25.71 7.93
N LYS A 339 -20.32 24.58 8.60
CA LYS A 339 -19.99 24.39 10.01
C LYS A 339 -18.53 23.94 10.25
N LEU A 340 -17.74 23.72 9.21
CA LEU A 340 -16.39 23.22 9.35
C LEU A 340 -15.49 24.11 10.23
N PRO A 341 -15.55 25.46 10.16
CA PRO A 341 -14.81 26.32 11.10
C PRO A 341 -15.23 26.13 12.56
N ASP A 342 -16.55 25.92 12.81
CA ASP A 342 -17.08 25.67 14.15
C ASP A 342 -16.58 24.31 14.67
N ILE A 343 -16.63 23.27 13.86
CA ILE A 343 -16.14 21.92 14.17
C ILE A 343 -14.63 21.96 14.48
N ILE A 344 -13.84 22.66 13.67
CA ILE A 344 -12.39 22.79 13.86
C ILE A 344 -12.07 23.55 15.15
N SER A 345 -12.87 24.53 15.55
CA SER A 345 -12.64 25.33 16.75
C SER A 345 -13.26 24.76 18.02
N ASP A 346 -14.12 23.74 17.88
CA ASP A 346 -14.86 23.15 19.02
C ASP A 346 -13.91 22.54 20.07
N ARG A 347 -14.10 22.95 21.30
CA ARG A 347 -13.23 22.57 22.42
C ARG A 347 -13.38 21.08 22.76
N THR A 348 -14.59 20.56 22.73
CA THR A 348 -14.86 19.15 23.03
C THR A 348 -14.15 18.22 22.05
N ILE A 349 -14.13 18.60 20.77
CA ILE A 349 -13.39 17.88 19.72
C ILE A 349 -11.88 17.97 19.97
N LYS A 350 -11.36 19.18 20.26
CA LYS A 350 -9.92 19.38 20.54
C LYS A 350 -9.44 18.62 21.75
N ASP A 351 -10.19 18.58 22.83
CA ASP A 351 -9.84 17.86 24.05
C ASP A 351 -9.62 16.35 23.79
N THR A 352 -10.21 15.80 22.73
CA THR A 352 -10.00 14.39 22.33
C THR A 352 -8.64 14.17 21.66
N PHE A 353 -8.00 15.23 21.13
CA PHE A 353 -6.67 15.09 20.48
C PHE A 353 -5.56 15.03 21.52
N GLU A 354 -5.73 15.71 22.65
CA GLU A 354 -4.69 15.87 23.66
C GLU A 354 -4.44 14.61 24.49
N LYS A 355 -5.46 13.75 24.65
CA LYS A 355 -5.37 12.65 25.62
C LYS A 355 -5.20 11.26 25.01
N SER A 356 -5.82 10.94 23.93
CA SER A 356 -5.72 9.64 23.26
C SER A 356 -6.66 9.63 22.04
N PRO A 357 -6.28 10.21 20.92
CA PRO A 357 -7.20 10.50 19.81
C PRO A 357 -7.79 9.27 19.14
N ALA A 358 -7.14 8.12 19.28
CA ALA A 358 -7.53 6.87 18.63
C ALA A 358 -8.36 5.94 19.54
N THR A 359 -8.63 6.30 20.80
CA THR A 359 -9.48 5.45 21.64
C THR A 359 -10.92 5.43 21.12
N THR A 360 -11.62 4.33 21.35
CA THR A 360 -13.03 4.17 20.98
C THR A 360 -13.89 5.30 21.54
N SER A 361 -13.64 5.69 22.79
CA SER A 361 -14.35 6.80 23.44
C SER A 361 -14.11 8.14 22.72
N SER A 362 -12.84 8.48 22.45
CA SER A 362 -12.49 9.73 21.76
C SER A 362 -13.08 9.79 20.35
N VAL A 363 -13.03 8.68 19.63
CA VAL A 363 -13.59 8.57 18.27
C VAL A 363 -15.11 8.76 18.29
N ASN A 364 -15.83 8.04 19.16
CA ASN A 364 -17.28 8.14 19.26
C ASN A 364 -17.73 9.52 19.76
N ASN A 365 -17.02 10.10 20.72
CA ASN A 365 -17.31 11.45 21.22
C ASN A 365 -17.19 12.52 20.11
N ARG A 366 -16.16 12.42 19.26
CA ARG A 366 -16.01 13.32 18.10
C ARG A 366 -17.16 13.15 17.11
N LEU A 367 -17.53 11.91 16.82
CA LEU A 367 -18.61 11.62 15.89
C LEU A 367 -19.93 12.21 16.40
N LEU A 368 -20.27 11.99 17.67
CA LEU A 368 -21.46 12.55 18.31
C LEU A 368 -21.42 14.09 18.31
N ARG A 369 -20.29 14.70 18.66
CA ARG A 369 -20.17 16.15 18.73
C ARG A 369 -20.32 16.80 17.36
N VAL A 370 -19.78 16.19 16.31
CA VAL A 370 -20.02 16.63 14.92
C VAL A 370 -21.52 16.55 14.59
N LYS A 371 -22.22 15.46 14.96
CA LYS A 371 -23.67 15.35 14.78
C LYS A 371 -24.44 16.49 15.45
N GLU A 372 -24.10 16.82 16.69
CA GLU A 372 -24.72 17.93 17.44
C GLU A 372 -24.51 19.27 16.72
N ILE A 373 -23.27 19.59 16.32
CA ILE A 373 -22.96 20.85 15.62
C ILE A 373 -23.68 20.96 14.28
N LEU A 374 -23.88 19.85 13.57
CA LEU A 374 -24.62 19.83 12.31
C LEU A 374 -26.12 20.01 12.52
N ALA A 375 -26.65 19.70 13.71
CA ALA A 375 -28.07 19.91 14.06
C ALA A 375 -28.37 21.34 14.57
N GLU A 376 -27.34 22.07 15.06
CA GLU A 376 -27.43 23.51 15.43
C GLU A 376 -27.60 24.42 14.20
#